data_a7f889e3c1e664a3b7c5c805a44b376f
#
_entry.id   a7f889e3c1e664a3b7c5c805a44b376f
#
_cell.length_a   1.000
_cell.length_b   1.000
_cell.length_c   1.000
_cell.angle_alpha   90.00
_cell.angle_beta   90.00
_cell.angle_gamma   90.00
#
_symmetry.space_group_name_H-M   'P 1'
#
loop_
_entity.id
_entity.type
_entity.pdbx_description
1 polymer ?
#
loop_
_entity_poly.entity_id
_entity_poly.type
_entity_poly.pdbx_seq_one_letter_code
_entity_poly.pdbx_strand_id
1 'polypeptide(L)'
;MVADEHGGGAPRGGEARREQGQGSRGPGSGHAARGGAGRAGGAGRSAGAGRAPEAGRGASYGSRDGDRASRPVARTPRLPEPRIEEGVTGKELDRGVWTQLRTLTKENAEGVAQHLVMAALLMEDDIDAAKAHAETAVRRAGRVPAAREALGLVAYRMGDWAKALSEFRTVRRLSGSSHLLPLMVDAERGLGRHEKALDLAQSPEAATLARDERVELAIVVSGIRRDLGQLDAAASGLRIAELTPKPVRPWTARLAYAYAEAVLALGEVGEARRWFAVAVDTDADLETDASERLDELDGISQTDLLGDDPDGEAAEDDGRRAPEATVEGRS
;
A
#
# COMPACT_ATOMS: atom_id res chain seq x y z
N MET A 1 62.69 3.90 -31.21
CA MET A 1 63.12 2.91 -32.24
C MET A 1 61.87 2.06 -32.50
N VAL A 2 61.25 2.46 -33.62
CA VAL A 2 60.87 1.61 -34.77
C VAL A 2 59.72 0.67 -34.44
N ALA A 3 58.48 1.03 -34.84
CA ALA A 3 57.81 0.82 -36.14
C ALA A 3 57.63 -0.68 -36.48
N ASP A 4 56.55 -1.23 -36.91
CA ASP A 4 55.56 -1.06 -37.95
C ASP A 4 54.48 -2.12 -37.76
N GLU A 5 53.20 -1.81 -37.94
CA GLU A 5 52.34 -1.77 -39.12
C GLU A 5 51.82 -3.13 -39.63
N HIS A 6 50.60 -3.02 -40.14
CA HIS A 6 49.80 -3.85 -41.04
C HIS A 6 48.99 -5.00 -40.39
N GLY A 7 47.73 -5.14 -40.64
CA GLY A 7 46.83 -4.63 -41.65
C GLY A 7 45.73 -5.60 -41.88
N GLY A 8 44.57 -5.07 -42.10
CA GLY A 8 43.68 -5.53 -43.14
C GLY A 8 42.69 -6.67 -42.91
N GLY A 9 41.42 -6.37 -43.12
CA GLY A 9 40.56 -7.33 -43.73
C GLY A 9 39.13 -7.47 -43.18
N ALA A 10 38.25 -6.54 -43.57
CA ALA A 10 36.85 -6.92 -43.71
C ALA A 10 36.64 -7.68 -45.01
N PRO A 11 35.66 -8.51 -45.10
CA PRO A 11 34.73 -8.30 -46.22
C PRO A 11 33.24 -8.29 -45.81
N ARG A 12 32.58 -7.54 -46.66
CA ARG A 12 31.16 -7.31 -46.84
C ARG A 12 30.45 -8.56 -47.38
N GLY A 13 29.11 -8.60 -47.08
CA GLY A 13 28.15 -8.88 -48.15
C GLY A 13 27.44 -10.21 -48.03
N GLY A 14 26.14 -10.16 -47.99
CA GLY A 14 25.24 -11.29 -48.17
C GLY A 14 23.81 -10.87 -47.96
N GLU A 15 23.24 -10.20 -49.01
CA GLU A 15 21.82 -9.89 -49.15
C GLU A 15 20.98 -11.15 -49.42
N ALA A 16 19.73 -11.04 -48.98
CA ALA A 16 18.49 -11.52 -49.62
C ALA A 16 18.15 -13.02 -49.59
N ARG A 17 17.04 -13.32 -49.00
CA ARG A 17 15.87 -13.75 -49.79
C ARG A 17 14.58 -13.76 -48.95
N ARG A 18 13.63 -13.01 -49.47
CA ARG A 18 12.20 -13.18 -49.25
C ARG A 18 11.78 -14.51 -49.85
N GLU A 19 11.01 -15.29 -49.13
CA GLU A 19 10.02 -16.15 -49.76
C GLU A 19 8.67 -15.97 -49.08
N GLN A 20 7.76 -15.47 -49.93
CA GLN A 20 6.33 -15.48 -49.72
C GLN A 20 5.84 -16.90 -50.04
N GLY A 21 5.02 -17.43 -49.15
CA GLY A 21 4.27 -18.63 -49.41
C GLY A 21 2.82 -18.45 -48.98
N GLN A 22 2.00 -18.20 -49.97
CA GLN A 22 0.55 -18.13 -49.94
C GLN A 22 -0.08 -19.50 -49.67
N GLY A 23 -1.22 -19.48 -48.95
CA GLY A 23 -2.43 -20.12 -49.41
C GLY A 23 -2.75 -21.48 -48.82
N SER A 24 -3.82 -21.57 -48.07
CA SER A 24 -5.01 -22.23 -48.59
C SER A 24 -6.16 -22.23 -47.56
N ARG A 25 -7.27 -21.91 -48.15
CA ARG A 25 -8.62 -21.84 -47.63
C ARG A 25 -9.14 -23.19 -47.11
N GLY A 26 -9.95 -23.14 -46.14
CA GLY A 26 -11.20 -23.68 -45.67
C GLY A 26 -11.72 -25.00 -46.24
N PRO A 27 -12.93 -25.43 -46.07
CA PRO A 27 -14.01 -24.98 -45.18
C PRO A 27 -14.71 -26.14 -44.44
N GLY A 28 -15.70 -25.80 -43.62
CA GLY A 28 -16.86 -26.68 -43.66
C GLY A 28 -17.40 -27.16 -42.32
N SER A 29 -18.60 -26.69 -42.08
CA SER A 29 -19.80 -27.37 -41.59
C SER A 29 -19.72 -28.00 -40.19
N GLY A 30 -20.51 -27.62 -39.28
CA GLY A 30 -21.98 -27.50 -39.28
C GLY A 30 -22.53 -28.67 -38.50
N HIS A 31 -23.22 -28.42 -37.44
CA HIS A 31 -24.50 -29.03 -37.19
C HIS A 31 -25.05 -28.62 -35.80
N ALA A 32 -26.22 -28.11 -35.89
CA ALA A 32 -27.21 -27.86 -34.87
C ALA A 32 -27.84 -29.17 -34.37
N ALA A 33 -28.27 -29.19 -33.14
CA ALA A 33 -29.47 -29.90 -32.63
C ALA A 33 -29.75 -29.31 -31.22
N ARG A 34 -30.74 -28.51 -31.00
CA ARG A 34 -32.19 -28.81 -30.84
C ARG A 34 -32.51 -29.89 -29.79
N GLY A 35 -33.32 -29.44 -28.84
CA GLY A 35 -34.24 -30.21 -28.06
C GLY A 35 -34.03 -30.00 -26.57
N GLY A 36 -34.99 -29.64 -25.73
CA GLY A 36 -36.42 -29.58 -25.79
C GLY A 36 -36.90 -29.26 -24.39
N ALA A 37 -37.80 -28.39 -24.32
CA ALA A 37 -39.08 -28.32 -23.65
C ALA A 37 -39.32 -29.21 -22.40
N GLY A 38 -39.78 -28.55 -21.33
CA GLY A 38 -40.46 -29.19 -20.19
C GLY A 38 -41.28 -28.16 -19.43
N ARG A 39 -42.52 -28.07 -19.76
CA ARG A 39 -43.61 -27.33 -19.11
C ARG A 39 -44.05 -28.05 -17.82
N ALA A 40 -44.58 -27.27 -16.89
CA ALA A 40 -45.84 -27.41 -16.17
C ALA A 40 -45.75 -26.54 -14.91
N GLY A 41 -46.61 -25.63 -14.59
CA GLY A 41 -48.06 -25.65 -14.61
C GLY A 41 -48.55 -25.48 -13.18
N GLY A 42 -49.26 -24.40 -12.90
CA GLY A 42 -49.90 -24.24 -11.58
C GLY A 42 -50.63 -22.89 -11.46
N ALA A 43 -51.85 -22.89 -11.95
CA ALA A 43 -52.78 -21.79 -11.91
C ALA A 43 -53.46 -21.66 -10.54
N GLY A 44 -53.76 -20.46 -10.14
CA GLY A 44 -54.67 -20.16 -9.03
C GLY A 44 -55.32 -18.80 -9.25
N ARG A 45 -56.52 -18.86 -9.84
CA ARG A 45 -57.44 -17.75 -10.00
C ARG A 45 -58.20 -17.51 -8.71
N SER A 46 -58.49 -16.26 -8.35
CA SER A 46 -59.88 -15.92 -7.98
C SER A 46 -60.16 -14.46 -8.17
N ALA A 47 -61.29 -14.27 -8.83
CA ALA A 47 -61.87 -13.00 -9.22
C ALA A 47 -62.70 -12.43 -8.07
N GLY A 48 -62.90 -11.13 -8.08
CA GLY A 48 -63.85 -10.42 -7.26
C GLY A 48 -64.15 -9.05 -7.86
N ALA A 49 -65.20 -9.02 -8.66
CA ALA A 49 -65.74 -7.82 -9.31
C ALA A 49 -66.53 -6.94 -8.32
N GLY A 50 -66.64 -5.65 -8.60
CA GLY A 50 -67.65 -4.82 -7.98
C GLY A 50 -67.54 -3.32 -8.16
N ARG A 51 -68.03 -2.82 -9.28
CA ARG A 51 -68.84 -1.59 -9.48
C ARG A 51 -68.35 -0.24 -8.99
N ALA A 52 -68.18 0.65 -9.94
CA ALA A 52 -68.51 2.08 -9.82
C ALA A 52 -70.05 2.30 -9.80
N PRO A 53 -70.64 3.46 -9.41
CA PRO A 53 -70.49 4.67 -10.17
C PRO A 53 -70.57 6.03 -9.40
N GLU A 54 -70.16 7.06 -10.14
CA GLU A 54 -70.68 8.42 -10.27
C GLU A 54 -70.74 9.46 -9.13
N ALA A 55 -70.26 10.58 -9.56
CA ALA A 55 -70.84 11.93 -9.52
C ALA A 55 -70.35 12.90 -8.46
N GLY A 56 -69.67 13.86 -8.98
CA GLY A 56 -70.13 15.18 -8.79
C GLY A 56 -69.35 16.14 -7.90
N ARG A 57 -68.95 17.20 -8.57
CA ARG A 57 -68.84 18.58 -8.13
C ARG A 57 -67.44 19.08 -7.75
N GLY A 58 -67.07 19.96 -8.62
CA GLY A 58 -66.07 20.98 -8.59
C GLY A 58 -65.80 21.61 -7.23
N ALA A 59 -64.52 21.73 -6.97
CA ALA A 59 -64.00 22.69 -6.01
C ALA A 59 -62.71 23.28 -6.56
N SER A 60 -62.81 24.54 -6.87
CA SER A 60 -61.83 25.59 -7.08
C SER A 60 -60.34 25.23 -6.85
N TYR A 61 -59.59 25.48 -7.90
CA TYR A 61 -58.17 25.73 -7.82
C TYR A 61 -57.89 26.94 -6.93
N GLY A 62 -57.60 26.69 -5.69
CA GLY A 62 -56.97 27.66 -4.81
C GLY A 62 -55.46 27.54 -4.99
N SER A 63 -54.89 28.48 -5.71
CA SER A 63 -53.43 28.74 -5.69
C SER A 63 -53.01 29.00 -4.24
N ARG A 64 -52.42 27.99 -3.61
CA ARG A 64 -51.60 28.20 -2.43
C ARG A 64 -50.19 28.34 -2.90
N ASP A 65 -49.81 29.53 -3.31
CA ASP A 65 -48.45 30.02 -3.19
C ASP A 65 -48.07 29.97 -1.69
N GLY A 66 -47.72 28.80 -1.26
CA GLY A 66 -47.13 28.56 0.05
C GLY A 66 -45.65 28.75 -0.08
N ASP A 67 -45.21 29.90 0.34
CA ASP A 67 -43.87 30.29 0.71
C ASP A 67 -43.12 29.08 1.35
N ARG A 68 -42.48 28.26 0.51
CA ARG A 68 -41.47 27.34 0.94
C ARG A 68 -40.22 28.15 1.19
N ALA A 69 -40.23 28.92 2.28
CA ALA A 69 -39.01 29.41 2.89
C ALA A 69 -38.09 28.21 3.02
N SER A 70 -37.09 28.16 2.16
CA SER A 70 -36.00 27.19 2.22
C SER A 70 -35.39 27.27 3.61
N ARG A 71 -35.75 26.35 4.49
CA ARG A 71 -35.08 26.22 5.77
C ARG A 71 -33.58 26.16 5.47
N PRO A 72 -32.77 27.08 6.01
CA PRO A 72 -31.35 27.02 5.86
C PRO A 72 -30.92 25.66 6.43
N VAL A 73 -30.44 24.77 5.57
CA VAL A 73 -29.77 23.55 6.00
C VAL A 73 -28.61 24.02 6.86
N ALA A 74 -28.69 23.76 8.15
CA ALA A 74 -27.61 24.08 9.06
C ALA A 74 -26.33 23.46 8.49
N ARG A 75 -25.44 24.30 8.00
CA ARG A 75 -24.13 23.86 7.53
C ARG A 75 -23.43 23.28 8.75
N THR A 76 -23.19 21.98 8.75
CA THR A 76 -22.31 21.33 9.72
C THR A 76 -21.05 22.17 9.82
N PRO A 77 -20.58 22.54 11.03
CA PRO A 77 -19.35 23.29 11.16
C PRO A 77 -18.24 22.55 10.42
N ARG A 78 -17.58 23.24 9.49
CA ARG A 78 -16.41 22.65 8.83
C ARG A 78 -15.35 22.45 9.92
N LEU A 79 -14.86 21.22 10.08
CA LEU A 79 -13.70 20.98 10.90
C LEU A 79 -12.57 21.90 10.40
N PRO A 80 -11.84 22.57 11.29
CA PRO A 80 -10.70 23.38 10.89
C PRO A 80 -9.72 22.53 10.10
N GLU A 81 -9.13 23.09 9.06
CA GLU A 81 -8.13 22.41 8.27
C GLU A 81 -6.76 22.57 8.96
N PRO A 82 -5.91 21.55 8.94
CA PRO A 82 -4.56 21.65 9.47
C PRO A 82 -3.77 22.68 8.65
N ARG A 83 -2.84 23.36 9.33
CA ARG A 83 -2.01 24.40 8.72
C ARG A 83 -1.05 23.76 7.72
N ILE A 84 -0.92 24.37 6.55
CA ILE A 84 0.11 24.05 5.57
C ILE A 84 1.40 24.77 5.98
N GLU A 85 2.53 24.07 5.96
CA GLU A 85 3.84 24.65 6.22
C GLU A 85 4.27 25.62 5.12
N GLU A 86 5.07 26.63 5.51
CA GLU A 86 5.62 27.58 4.55
C GLU A 86 6.55 26.85 3.57
N GLY A 87 6.38 27.13 2.29
CA GLY A 87 7.17 26.52 1.22
C GLY A 87 6.49 25.33 0.55
N VAL A 88 5.49 24.70 1.17
CA VAL A 88 4.72 23.61 0.54
C VAL A 88 3.77 24.18 -0.51
N THR A 89 4.06 23.90 -1.76
CA THR A 89 3.35 24.47 -2.92
C THR A 89 2.44 23.47 -3.63
N GLY A 90 2.63 22.18 -3.39
CA GLY A 90 2.00 21.07 -4.12
C GLY A 90 2.67 20.74 -5.46
N LYS A 91 3.71 21.49 -5.86
CA LYS A 91 4.47 21.21 -7.10
C LYS A 91 5.38 19.98 -6.97
N GLU A 92 5.57 19.55 -5.76
CA GLU A 92 6.33 18.37 -5.33
C GLU A 92 5.65 17.07 -5.77
N LEU A 93 4.33 17.12 -6.06
CA LEU A 93 3.57 15.97 -6.52
C LEU A 93 3.88 15.59 -7.96
N ASP A 94 3.84 14.30 -8.24
CA ASP A 94 3.96 13.75 -9.57
C ASP A 94 2.93 14.31 -10.55
N ARG A 95 3.34 14.38 -11.82
CA ARG A 95 2.45 14.82 -12.90
C ARG A 95 1.18 13.97 -13.01
N GLY A 96 1.26 12.66 -12.66
CA GLY A 96 0.13 11.75 -12.64
C GLY A 96 -0.94 12.16 -11.63
N VAL A 97 -0.52 12.55 -10.41
CA VAL A 97 -1.41 13.06 -9.36
C VAL A 97 -2.06 14.38 -9.82
N TRP A 98 -1.28 15.32 -10.36
CA TRP A 98 -1.82 16.56 -10.90
C TRP A 98 -2.85 16.34 -12.02
N THR A 99 -2.66 15.32 -12.84
CA THR A 99 -3.65 14.96 -13.88
C THR A 99 -4.98 14.56 -13.26
N GLN A 100 -4.99 13.84 -12.16
CA GLN A 100 -6.21 13.48 -11.42
C GLN A 100 -6.89 14.72 -10.79
N LEU A 101 -6.11 15.70 -10.32
CA LEU A 101 -6.63 16.94 -9.72
C LEU A 101 -7.27 17.91 -10.73
N ARG A 102 -7.06 17.72 -12.04
CA ARG A 102 -7.62 18.61 -13.10
C ARG A 102 -9.14 18.67 -13.14
N THR A 103 -9.82 17.73 -12.50
CA THR A 103 -11.28 17.72 -12.38
C THR A 103 -11.81 18.74 -11.35
N LEU A 104 -10.91 19.32 -10.56
CA LEU A 104 -11.22 20.31 -9.52
C LEU A 104 -11.03 21.74 -10.05
N THR A 105 -11.59 22.72 -9.35
CA THR A 105 -11.20 24.12 -9.58
C THR A 105 -9.72 24.30 -9.22
N LYS A 106 -9.04 25.25 -9.85
CA LYS A 106 -7.61 25.52 -9.64
C LYS A 106 -7.27 25.67 -8.16
N GLU A 107 -8.00 26.53 -7.46
CA GLU A 107 -7.79 26.78 -6.03
C GLU A 107 -7.97 25.51 -5.17
N ASN A 108 -9.01 24.71 -5.47
CA ASN A 108 -9.22 23.47 -4.74
C ASN A 108 -8.15 22.42 -5.07
N ALA A 109 -7.71 22.34 -6.33
CA ALA A 109 -6.62 21.44 -6.74
C ALA A 109 -5.31 21.78 -6.02
N GLU A 110 -4.94 23.07 -5.95
CA GLU A 110 -3.76 23.54 -5.23
C GLU A 110 -3.84 23.20 -3.74
N GLY A 111 -4.96 23.49 -3.08
CA GLY A 111 -5.13 23.16 -1.67
C GLY A 111 -5.11 21.65 -1.40
N VAL A 112 -5.69 20.82 -2.28
CA VAL A 112 -5.60 19.36 -2.16
C VAL A 112 -4.17 18.89 -2.35
N ALA A 113 -3.46 19.42 -3.35
CA ALA A 113 -2.06 19.09 -3.60
C ALA A 113 -1.17 19.37 -2.39
N GLN A 114 -1.32 20.54 -1.77
CA GLN A 114 -0.58 20.91 -0.57
C GLN A 114 -0.86 19.93 0.60
N HIS A 115 -2.12 19.56 0.82
CA HIS A 115 -2.45 18.58 1.86
C HIS A 115 -1.90 17.19 1.56
N LEU A 116 -1.82 16.77 0.30
CA LEU A 116 -1.21 15.49 -0.10
C LEU A 116 0.30 15.49 0.16
N VAL A 117 0.99 16.59 -0.14
CA VAL A 117 2.41 16.76 0.17
C VAL A 117 2.64 16.71 1.68
N MET A 118 1.87 17.48 2.45
CA MET A 118 1.97 17.46 3.92
C MET A 118 1.74 16.08 4.49
N ALA A 119 0.74 15.33 3.99
CA ALA A 119 0.48 13.97 4.45
C ALA A 119 1.67 13.04 4.17
N ALA A 120 2.36 13.22 3.04
CA ALA A 120 3.55 12.42 2.72
C ALA A 120 4.75 12.81 3.60
N LEU A 121 5.00 14.10 3.79
CA LEU A 121 6.14 14.58 4.59
C LEU A 121 6.04 14.17 6.07
N LEU A 122 4.82 14.19 6.62
CA LEU A 122 4.58 13.91 8.03
C LEU A 122 4.38 12.41 8.33
N MET A 123 4.42 11.55 7.32
CA MET A 123 4.06 10.14 7.49
C MET A 123 4.98 9.37 8.44
N GLU A 124 6.24 9.76 8.52
CA GLU A 124 7.22 9.12 9.41
C GLU A 124 7.33 9.85 10.77
N ASP A 125 7.23 11.18 10.77
CA ASP A 125 7.52 11.99 11.95
C ASP A 125 6.27 12.27 12.80
N ASP A 126 5.11 12.51 12.18
CA ASP A 126 3.83 12.82 12.87
C ASP A 126 2.65 12.22 12.08
N ILE A 127 2.40 10.97 12.35
CA ILE A 127 1.35 10.21 11.66
C ILE A 127 -0.07 10.75 11.90
N ASP A 128 -0.32 11.36 13.05
CA ASP A 128 -1.62 11.96 13.37
C ASP A 128 -1.84 13.25 12.57
N ALA A 129 -0.81 14.08 12.44
CA ALA A 129 -0.85 15.24 11.56
C ALA A 129 -0.97 14.80 10.08
N ALA A 130 -0.23 13.77 9.64
CA ALA A 130 -0.37 13.19 8.30
C ALA A 130 -1.82 12.77 8.03
N LYS A 131 -2.47 12.11 9.00
CA LYS A 131 -3.88 11.71 8.93
C LYS A 131 -4.81 12.92 8.77
N ALA A 132 -4.62 13.97 9.56
CA ALA A 132 -5.44 15.18 9.48
C ALA A 132 -5.37 15.83 8.09
N HIS A 133 -4.17 15.86 7.49
CA HIS A 133 -3.96 16.33 6.13
C HIS A 133 -4.62 15.42 5.08
N ALA A 134 -4.42 14.11 5.16
CA ALA A 134 -5.04 13.14 4.25
C ALA A 134 -6.57 13.16 4.31
N GLU A 135 -7.16 13.24 5.51
CA GLU A 135 -8.59 13.40 5.69
C GLU A 135 -9.12 14.70 5.09
N THR A 136 -8.33 15.79 5.20
CA THR A 136 -8.68 17.07 4.57
C THR A 136 -8.66 16.97 3.05
N ALA A 137 -7.66 16.32 2.48
CA ALA A 137 -7.61 16.03 1.04
C ALA A 137 -8.85 15.24 0.58
N VAL A 138 -9.25 14.22 1.33
CA VAL A 138 -10.47 13.43 1.04
C VAL A 138 -11.74 14.26 1.19
N ARG A 139 -11.86 15.11 2.21
CA ARG A 139 -13.03 16.01 2.35
C ARG A 139 -13.17 16.96 1.15
N ARG A 140 -12.05 17.46 0.63
CA ARG A 140 -12.02 18.37 -0.51
C ARG A 140 -12.19 17.66 -1.86
N ALA A 141 -11.66 16.44 -1.98
CA ALA A 141 -11.51 15.72 -3.26
C ALA A 141 -11.76 14.21 -3.15
N GLY A 142 -12.78 13.77 -2.42
CA GLY A 142 -13.03 12.36 -2.13
C GLY A 142 -13.35 11.46 -3.32
N ARG A 143 -13.44 12.00 -4.55
CA ARG A 143 -13.57 11.26 -5.80
C ARG A 143 -12.24 11.19 -6.59
N VAL A 144 -11.21 11.84 -6.09
CA VAL A 144 -9.85 11.77 -6.67
C VAL A 144 -9.14 10.58 -6.07
N PRO A 145 -8.67 9.61 -6.87
CA PRO A 145 -7.98 8.41 -6.38
C PRO A 145 -6.81 8.75 -5.46
N ALA A 146 -5.95 9.70 -5.83
CA ALA A 146 -4.77 10.07 -5.05
C ALA A 146 -5.11 10.55 -3.61
N ALA A 147 -6.23 11.25 -3.41
CA ALA A 147 -6.65 11.64 -2.07
C ALA A 147 -7.06 10.43 -1.21
N ARG A 148 -7.74 9.45 -1.80
CA ARG A 148 -8.11 8.20 -1.15
C ARG A 148 -6.91 7.33 -0.86
N GLU A 149 -5.96 7.29 -1.80
CA GLU A 149 -4.71 6.56 -1.67
C GLU A 149 -3.87 7.09 -0.51
N ALA A 150 -3.66 8.39 -0.42
CA ALA A 150 -2.96 9.01 0.70
C ALA A 150 -3.59 8.65 2.05
N LEU A 151 -4.92 8.74 2.18
CA LEU A 151 -5.60 8.34 3.42
C LEU A 151 -5.47 6.83 3.70
N GLY A 152 -5.50 6.00 2.66
CA GLY A 152 -5.30 4.57 2.77
C GLY A 152 -3.89 4.22 3.24
N LEU A 153 -2.85 4.88 2.72
CA LEU A 153 -1.46 4.70 3.12
C LEU A 153 -1.22 5.12 4.57
N VAL A 154 -1.75 6.28 4.97
CA VAL A 154 -1.68 6.72 6.37
C VAL A 154 -2.37 5.72 7.31
N ALA A 155 -3.57 5.26 6.96
CA ALA A 155 -4.28 4.26 7.75
C ALA A 155 -3.50 2.93 7.83
N TYR A 156 -2.83 2.53 6.75
CA TYR A 156 -1.97 1.36 6.69
C TYR A 156 -0.77 1.50 7.65
N ARG A 157 -0.07 2.64 7.62
CA ARG A 157 1.05 2.93 8.54
C ARG A 157 0.62 2.97 10.01
N MET A 158 -0.60 3.40 10.28
CA MET A 158 -1.20 3.38 11.62
C MET A 158 -1.66 1.98 12.08
N GLY A 159 -1.60 0.96 11.24
CA GLY A 159 -2.16 -0.37 11.52
C GLY A 159 -3.69 -0.42 11.49
N ASP A 160 -4.37 0.65 11.03
CA ASP A 160 -5.83 0.64 10.79
C ASP A 160 -6.14 -0.08 9.47
N TRP A 161 -5.88 -1.40 9.47
CA TRP A 161 -6.03 -2.26 8.31
C TRP A 161 -7.42 -2.20 7.69
N ALA A 162 -8.45 -2.08 8.52
CA ALA A 162 -9.83 -2.00 8.04
C ALA A 162 -10.08 -0.72 7.24
N LYS A 163 -9.58 0.40 7.73
CA LYS A 163 -9.66 1.69 7.05
C LYS A 163 -8.84 1.69 5.77
N ALA A 164 -7.59 1.23 5.84
CA ALA A 164 -6.71 1.10 4.68
C ALA A 164 -7.37 0.31 3.54
N LEU A 165 -7.91 -0.88 3.82
CA LEU A 165 -8.65 -1.69 2.85
C LEU A 165 -9.86 -0.98 2.25
N SER A 166 -10.61 -0.24 3.05
CA SER A 166 -11.78 0.52 2.58
C SER A 166 -11.38 1.59 1.57
N GLU A 167 -10.30 2.33 1.87
CA GLU A 167 -9.80 3.38 0.98
C GLU A 167 -9.14 2.77 -0.28
N PHE A 168 -8.32 1.72 -0.18
CA PHE A 168 -7.71 1.05 -1.33
C PHE A 168 -8.75 0.43 -2.28
N ARG A 169 -9.81 -0.18 -1.76
CA ARG A 169 -10.94 -0.64 -2.59
C ARG A 169 -11.62 0.52 -3.31
N THR A 170 -11.70 1.68 -2.66
CA THR A 170 -12.26 2.89 -3.28
C THR A 170 -11.34 3.41 -4.38
N VAL A 171 -10.00 3.44 -4.16
CA VAL A 171 -9.02 3.77 -5.20
C VAL A 171 -9.18 2.87 -6.41
N ARG A 172 -9.20 1.54 -6.23
CA ARG A 172 -9.39 0.58 -7.32
C ARG A 172 -10.68 0.83 -8.11
N ARG A 173 -11.79 1.11 -7.42
CA ARG A 173 -13.06 1.41 -8.06
C ARG A 173 -13.04 2.72 -8.86
N LEU A 174 -12.28 3.72 -8.42
CA LEU A 174 -12.20 5.04 -9.07
C LEU A 174 -11.21 5.06 -10.23
N SER A 175 -10.08 4.39 -10.10
CA SER A 175 -8.97 4.41 -11.08
C SER A 175 -8.99 3.23 -12.04
N GLY A 176 -9.58 2.10 -11.64
CA GLY A 176 -9.46 0.82 -12.34
C GLY A 176 -8.08 0.15 -12.19
N SER A 177 -7.14 0.76 -11.46
CA SER A 177 -5.80 0.23 -11.22
C SER A 177 -5.78 -0.75 -10.06
N SER A 178 -4.90 -1.74 -10.13
CA SER A 178 -4.69 -2.75 -9.09
C SER A 178 -3.34 -2.60 -8.37
N HIS A 179 -2.60 -1.50 -8.58
CA HIS A 179 -1.26 -1.28 -8.02
C HIS A 179 -1.19 -1.41 -6.48
N LEU A 180 -2.29 -1.14 -5.77
CA LEU A 180 -2.37 -1.29 -4.33
C LEU A 180 -2.74 -2.72 -3.87
N LEU A 181 -2.80 -3.70 -4.80
CA LEU A 181 -3.17 -5.07 -4.43
C LEU A 181 -2.23 -5.68 -3.39
N PRO A 182 -0.90 -5.53 -3.46
CA PRO A 182 -0.01 -6.02 -2.41
C PRO A 182 -0.35 -5.48 -1.02
N LEU A 183 -0.59 -4.17 -0.89
CA LEU A 183 -0.99 -3.54 0.37
C LEU A 183 -2.37 -4.00 0.86
N MET A 184 -3.30 -4.28 -0.07
CA MET A 184 -4.61 -4.84 0.29
C MET A 184 -4.49 -6.26 0.83
N VAL A 185 -3.61 -7.07 0.25
CA VAL A 185 -3.31 -8.44 0.70
C VAL A 185 -2.68 -8.40 2.09
N ASP A 186 -1.73 -7.51 2.31
CA ASP A 186 -1.07 -7.38 3.60
C ASP A 186 -2.01 -6.83 4.68
N ALA A 187 -2.90 -5.90 4.33
CA ALA A 187 -3.93 -5.42 5.26
C ALA A 187 -4.93 -6.52 5.65
N GLU A 188 -5.30 -7.45 4.75
CA GLU A 188 -6.10 -8.65 5.13
C GLU A 188 -5.28 -9.57 6.05
N ARG A 189 -3.96 -9.71 5.83
CA ARG A 189 -3.03 -10.40 6.74
C ARG A 189 -3.01 -9.76 8.12
N GLY A 190 -2.84 -8.42 8.18
CA GLY A 190 -2.85 -7.65 9.44
C GLY A 190 -4.16 -7.78 10.22
N LEU A 191 -5.29 -8.06 9.54
CA LEU A 191 -6.58 -8.41 10.17
C LEU A 191 -6.67 -9.87 10.60
N GLY A 192 -5.62 -10.68 10.45
CA GLY A 192 -5.63 -12.12 10.72
C GLY A 192 -6.45 -12.94 9.74
N ARG A 193 -6.77 -12.41 8.57
CA ARG A 193 -7.62 -13.04 7.56
C ARG A 193 -6.79 -13.70 6.45
N HIS A 194 -5.87 -14.58 6.83
CA HIS A 194 -4.86 -15.18 5.95
C HIS A 194 -5.45 -15.86 4.71
N GLU A 195 -6.55 -16.61 4.85
CA GLU A 195 -7.22 -17.24 3.70
C GLU A 195 -7.71 -16.22 2.68
N LYS A 196 -8.36 -15.14 3.16
CA LYS A 196 -8.83 -14.06 2.27
C LYS A 196 -7.66 -13.31 1.62
N ALA A 197 -6.56 -13.16 2.33
CA ALA A 197 -5.36 -12.54 1.81
C ALA A 197 -4.79 -13.39 0.65
N LEU A 198 -4.68 -14.71 0.84
CA LEU A 198 -4.23 -15.63 -0.21
C LEU A 198 -5.20 -15.70 -1.40
N ASP A 199 -6.50 -15.70 -1.17
CA ASP A 199 -7.51 -15.65 -2.23
C ASP A 199 -7.37 -14.36 -3.05
N LEU A 200 -7.18 -13.23 -2.36
CA LEU A 200 -6.99 -11.93 -3.00
C LEU A 200 -5.69 -11.88 -3.82
N ALA A 201 -4.61 -12.48 -3.30
CA ALA A 201 -3.32 -12.58 -3.99
C ALA A 201 -3.39 -13.43 -5.27
N GLN A 202 -4.35 -14.36 -5.36
CA GLN A 202 -4.59 -15.22 -6.54
C GLN A 202 -5.67 -14.67 -7.46
N SER A 203 -6.20 -13.49 -7.19
CA SER A 203 -7.23 -12.87 -8.01
C SER A 203 -6.73 -12.56 -9.44
N PRO A 204 -7.63 -12.47 -10.44
CA PRO A 204 -7.24 -12.13 -11.82
C PRO A 204 -6.47 -10.81 -11.92
N GLU A 205 -6.70 -9.89 -11.01
CA GLU A 205 -6.02 -8.60 -10.94
C GLU A 205 -4.52 -8.74 -10.67
N ALA A 206 -4.10 -9.77 -9.95
CA ALA A 206 -2.68 -10.03 -9.69
C ALA A 206 -1.88 -10.26 -10.99
N ALA A 207 -2.51 -10.80 -12.04
CA ALA A 207 -1.89 -10.99 -13.34
C ALA A 207 -1.64 -9.66 -14.09
N THR A 208 -2.31 -8.56 -13.69
CA THR A 208 -2.18 -7.24 -14.33
C THR A 208 -1.13 -6.36 -13.67
N LEU A 209 -0.56 -6.78 -12.56
CA LEU A 209 0.43 -6.04 -11.79
C LEU A 209 1.71 -5.79 -12.59
N ALA A 210 2.34 -4.65 -12.37
CA ALA A 210 3.69 -4.38 -12.83
C ALA A 210 4.71 -5.32 -12.17
N ARG A 211 5.94 -5.33 -12.65
CA ARG A 211 6.95 -6.29 -12.19
C ARG A 211 7.30 -6.10 -10.71
N ASP A 212 7.51 -4.87 -10.31
CA ASP A 212 7.76 -4.45 -8.94
C ASP A 212 6.60 -4.79 -8.01
N GLU A 213 5.38 -4.48 -8.42
CA GLU A 213 4.16 -4.81 -7.66
C GLU A 213 3.99 -6.33 -7.48
N ARG A 214 4.37 -7.16 -8.47
CA ARG A 214 4.36 -8.63 -8.34
C ARG A 214 5.40 -9.14 -7.34
N VAL A 215 6.57 -8.50 -7.30
CA VAL A 215 7.60 -8.84 -6.30
C VAL A 215 7.09 -8.51 -4.90
N GLU A 216 6.52 -7.33 -4.69
CA GLU A 216 5.92 -6.96 -3.41
C GLU A 216 4.81 -7.94 -2.99
N LEU A 217 3.96 -8.33 -3.94
CA LEU A 217 2.93 -9.33 -3.67
C LEU A 217 3.53 -10.68 -3.25
N ALA A 218 4.63 -11.11 -3.87
CA ALA A 218 5.31 -12.36 -3.51
C ALA A 218 5.90 -12.28 -2.09
N ILE A 219 6.48 -11.13 -1.71
CA ILE A 219 6.99 -10.87 -0.36
C ILE A 219 5.86 -11.01 0.67
N VAL A 220 4.74 -10.34 0.45
CA VAL A 220 3.58 -10.39 1.33
C VAL A 220 3.03 -11.83 1.45
N VAL A 221 2.88 -12.55 0.33
CA VAL A 221 2.41 -13.94 0.32
C VAL A 221 3.35 -14.85 1.10
N SER A 222 4.66 -14.65 0.99
CA SER A 222 5.64 -15.37 1.79
C SER A 222 5.44 -15.12 3.29
N GLY A 223 5.25 -13.86 3.68
CA GLY A 223 4.91 -13.50 5.06
C GLY A 223 3.66 -14.21 5.58
N ILE A 224 2.57 -14.22 4.79
CA ILE A 224 1.33 -14.94 5.16
C ILE A 224 1.59 -16.42 5.35
N ARG A 225 2.38 -17.05 4.49
CA ARG A 225 2.71 -18.47 4.59
C ARG A 225 3.54 -18.78 5.82
N ARG A 226 4.46 -17.89 6.20
CA ARG A 226 5.22 -17.99 7.47
C ARG A 226 4.28 -17.92 8.66
N ASP A 227 3.35 -16.97 8.69
CA ASP A 227 2.35 -16.83 9.75
C ASP A 227 1.48 -18.09 9.92
N LEU A 228 1.24 -18.81 8.83
CA LEU A 228 0.51 -20.09 8.79
C LEU A 228 1.40 -21.31 9.06
N GLY A 229 2.71 -21.14 9.34
CA GLY A 229 3.67 -22.23 9.53
C GLY A 229 4.00 -23.01 8.25
N GLN A 230 3.66 -22.50 7.08
CA GLN A 230 3.91 -23.12 5.77
C GLN A 230 5.30 -22.71 5.25
N LEU A 231 6.35 -23.03 6.00
CA LEU A 231 7.70 -22.48 5.80
C LEU A 231 8.30 -22.84 4.44
N ASP A 232 8.15 -24.08 3.97
CA ASP A 232 8.64 -24.50 2.65
C ASP A 232 7.96 -23.71 1.51
N ALA A 233 6.65 -23.48 1.65
CA ALA A 233 5.92 -22.70 0.66
C ALA A 233 6.26 -21.21 0.71
N ALA A 234 6.62 -20.68 1.88
CA ALA A 234 7.09 -19.31 2.04
C ALA A 234 8.42 -19.10 1.30
N ALA A 235 9.41 -19.95 1.56
CA ALA A 235 10.71 -19.86 0.92
C ALA A 235 10.65 -20.15 -0.59
N SER A 236 9.94 -21.21 -1.01
CA SER A 236 9.83 -21.57 -2.42
C SER A 236 9.09 -20.50 -3.26
N GLY A 237 8.11 -19.82 -2.66
CA GLY A 237 7.38 -18.73 -3.32
C GLY A 237 8.22 -17.51 -3.64
N LEU A 238 9.36 -17.32 -2.97
CA LEU A 238 10.29 -16.23 -3.24
C LEU A 238 11.45 -16.60 -4.18
N ARG A 239 11.59 -17.88 -4.57
CA ARG A 239 12.57 -18.32 -5.56
C ARG A 239 12.14 -17.96 -6.99
N ILE A 240 11.87 -16.68 -7.19
CA ILE A 240 11.48 -16.09 -8.48
C ILE A 240 12.72 -15.58 -9.23
N ALA A 241 12.55 -15.28 -10.52
CA ALA A 241 13.64 -14.80 -11.38
C ALA A 241 14.21 -13.44 -10.92
N GLU A 242 13.43 -12.69 -10.16
CA GLU A 242 13.81 -11.40 -9.57
C GLU A 242 14.72 -11.52 -8.37
N LEU A 243 14.81 -12.69 -7.74
CA LEU A 243 15.71 -12.97 -6.61
C LEU A 243 17.16 -13.07 -7.11
N THR A 244 17.76 -11.93 -7.34
CA THR A 244 19.15 -11.80 -7.80
C THR A 244 19.77 -10.53 -7.24
N PRO A 245 21.05 -10.57 -6.77
CA PRO A 245 21.71 -9.41 -6.22
C PRO A 245 22.06 -8.35 -7.29
N LYS A 246 22.08 -8.73 -8.57
CA LYS A 246 22.45 -7.83 -9.67
C LYS A 246 21.65 -8.11 -10.94
N PRO A 247 21.25 -7.04 -11.65
CA PRO A 247 21.43 -5.63 -11.29
C PRO A 247 20.53 -5.24 -10.11
N VAL A 248 21.01 -4.32 -9.27
CA VAL A 248 20.22 -3.78 -8.14
C VAL A 248 18.95 -3.09 -8.69
N ARG A 249 17.83 -3.41 -8.09
CA ARG A 249 16.51 -2.89 -8.41
C ARG A 249 15.83 -2.37 -7.13
N PRO A 250 14.80 -1.52 -7.22
CA PRO A 250 14.13 -0.99 -6.03
C PRO A 250 13.62 -2.06 -5.05
N TRP A 251 13.34 -3.26 -5.52
CA TRP A 251 12.88 -4.38 -4.70
C TRP A 251 13.99 -5.30 -4.18
N THR A 252 15.28 -5.11 -4.62
CA THR A 252 16.33 -6.12 -4.38
C THR A 252 16.57 -6.35 -2.89
N ALA A 253 16.71 -5.29 -2.10
CA ALA A 253 16.97 -5.38 -0.66
C ALA A 253 15.80 -6.09 0.05
N ARG A 254 14.57 -5.62 -0.16
CA ARG A 254 13.38 -6.20 0.49
C ARG A 254 13.11 -7.64 0.08
N LEU A 255 13.33 -7.99 -1.19
CA LEU A 255 13.17 -9.37 -1.66
C LEU A 255 14.24 -10.30 -1.07
N ALA A 256 15.50 -9.85 -1.02
CA ALA A 256 16.60 -10.58 -0.41
C ALA A 256 16.36 -10.80 1.09
N TYR A 257 15.93 -9.76 1.79
CA TYR A 257 15.56 -9.81 3.19
C TYR A 257 14.42 -10.81 3.45
N ALA A 258 13.32 -10.69 2.69
CA ALA A 258 12.17 -11.58 2.86
C ALA A 258 12.52 -13.05 2.61
N TYR A 259 13.40 -13.30 1.65
CA TYR A 259 13.89 -14.65 1.37
C TYR A 259 14.82 -15.16 2.48
N ALA A 260 15.73 -14.30 2.98
CA ALA A 260 16.60 -14.63 4.11
C ALA A 260 15.77 -15.04 5.34
N GLU A 261 14.74 -14.26 5.67
CA GLU A 261 13.81 -14.58 6.75
C GLU A 261 13.07 -15.91 6.55
N ALA A 262 12.65 -16.20 5.30
CA ALA A 262 11.93 -17.42 4.99
C ALA A 262 12.82 -18.67 5.12
N VAL A 263 14.09 -18.61 4.66
CA VAL A 263 15.02 -19.74 4.78
C VAL A 263 15.58 -19.86 6.20
N LEU A 264 15.69 -18.76 6.93
CA LEU A 264 16.04 -18.79 8.36
C LEU A 264 14.97 -19.56 9.17
N ALA A 265 13.71 -19.33 8.88
CA ALA A 265 12.60 -20.05 9.52
C ALA A 265 12.63 -21.56 9.24
N LEU A 266 13.25 -22.00 8.15
CA LEU A 266 13.53 -23.42 7.84
C LEU A 266 14.77 -23.97 8.57
N GLY A 267 15.52 -23.13 9.28
CA GLY A 267 16.79 -23.50 9.91
C GLY A 267 18.00 -23.45 9.00
N GLU A 268 17.85 -22.96 7.77
CA GLU A 268 18.93 -22.84 6.77
C GLU A 268 19.80 -21.59 7.02
N VAL A 269 20.42 -21.55 8.23
CA VAL A 269 21.16 -20.38 8.74
C VAL A 269 22.21 -19.86 7.77
N GLY A 270 22.99 -20.79 7.14
CA GLY A 270 24.05 -20.41 6.21
C GLY A 270 23.53 -19.73 4.92
N GLU A 271 22.33 -20.11 4.44
CA GLU A 271 21.67 -19.47 3.30
C GLU A 271 21.06 -18.14 3.72
N ALA A 272 20.39 -18.10 4.85
CA ALA A 272 19.82 -16.88 5.42
C ALA A 272 20.87 -15.77 5.56
N ARG A 273 22.02 -16.11 6.18
CA ARG A 273 23.14 -15.19 6.35
C ARG A 273 23.63 -14.59 5.01
N ARG A 274 23.74 -15.42 3.97
CA ARG A 274 24.14 -14.92 2.63
C ARG A 274 23.15 -13.92 2.06
N TRP A 275 21.85 -14.16 2.24
CA TRP A 275 20.83 -13.28 1.69
C TRP A 275 20.60 -12.04 2.54
N PHE A 276 20.79 -12.08 3.85
CA PHE A 276 20.84 -10.86 4.67
C PHE A 276 22.03 -9.98 4.27
N ALA A 277 23.20 -10.56 3.99
CA ALA A 277 24.33 -9.77 3.47
C ALA A 277 24.00 -9.11 2.12
N VAL A 278 23.27 -9.79 1.22
CA VAL A 278 22.79 -9.17 -0.03
C VAL A 278 21.83 -8.04 0.26
N ALA A 279 20.92 -8.21 1.23
CA ALA A 279 20.00 -7.15 1.62
C ALA A 279 20.77 -5.92 2.12
N VAL A 280 21.72 -6.09 3.06
CA VAL A 280 22.58 -5.00 3.56
C VAL A 280 23.32 -4.29 2.41
N ASP A 281 23.94 -5.06 1.51
CA ASP A 281 24.72 -4.50 0.39
C ASP A 281 23.86 -3.69 -0.61
N THR A 282 22.55 -3.89 -0.62
CA THR A 282 21.65 -3.30 -1.63
C THR A 282 20.60 -2.37 -1.03
N ASP A 283 20.55 -2.23 0.30
CA ASP A 283 19.61 -1.39 1.04
C ASP A 283 20.16 0.02 1.27
N ALA A 284 20.20 0.81 0.20
CA ALA A 284 20.73 2.18 0.25
C ALA A 284 19.86 3.13 1.11
N ASP A 285 18.59 2.82 1.21
CA ASP A 285 17.60 3.68 1.88
C ASP A 285 17.26 3.20 3.30
N LEU A 286 17.96 2.14 3.79
CA LEU A 286 17.77 1.55 5.12
C LEU A 286 16.30 1.14 5.38
N GLU A 287 15.67 0.53 4.37
CA GLU A 287 14.28 0.07 4.45
C GLU A 287 14.09 -1.20 5.28
N THR A 288 15.20 -1.92 5.58
CA THR A 288 15.19 -3.19 6.32
C THR A 288 16.14 -3.16 7.50
N ASP A 289 15.90 -4.02 8.48
CA ASP A 289 16.80 -4.29 9.62
C ASP A 289 17.82 -5.42 9.30
N ALA A 290 18.16 -5.61 8.02
CA ALA A 290 19.03 -6.69 7.57
C ALA A 290 20.40 -6.69 8.26
N SER A 291 20.95 -5.52 8.58
CA SER A 291 22.21 -5.38 9.30
C SER A 291 22.11 -5.97 10.71
N GLU A 292 21.07 -5.62 11.45
CA GLU A 292 20.82 -6.11 12.81
C GLU A 292 20.60 -7.63 12.81
N ARG A 293 19.84 -8.13 11.83
CA ARG A 293 19.61 -9.58 11.66
C ARG A 293 20.89 -10.34 11.34
N LEU A 294 21.78 -9.75 10.56
CA LEU A 294 23.07 -10.34 10.24
C LEU A 294 23.97 -10.39 11.48
N ASP A 295 24.03 -9.30 12.25
CA ASP A 295 24.77 -9.21 13.50
C ASP A 295 24.26 -10.24 14.52
N GLU A 296 22.96 -10.41 14.66
CA GLU A 296 22.36 -11.44 15.51
C GLU A 296 22.84 -12.87 15.13
N LEU A 297 22.85 -13.16 13.82
CA LEU A 297 23.32 -14.46 13.31
C LEU A 297 24.83 -14.69 13.52
N ASP A 298 25.60 -13.61 13.56
CA ASP A 298 27.04 -13.62 13.82
C ASP A 298 27.38 -13.64 15.33
N GLY A 299 26.37 -13.57 16.19
CA GLY A 299 26.54 -13.54 17.65
C GLY A 299 27.05 -12.19 18.17
N ILE A 300 26.89 -11.13 17.39
CA ILE A 300 27.27 -9.77 17.76
C ILE A 300 26.06 -9.15 18.47
N SER A 301 26.15 -8.95 19.79
CA SER A 301 25.17 -8.18 20.52
C SER A 301 25.55 -6.69 20.45
N GLN A 302 24.68 -5.85 19.92
CA GLN A 302 24.84 -4.41 20.01
C GLN A 302 24.59 -4.00 21.47
N THR A 303 25.65 -3.67 22.21
CA THR A 303 25.51 -3.02 23.51
C THR A 303 25.27 -1.55 23.27
N ASP A 304 24.15 -1.05 23.73
CA ASP A 304 23.86 0.39 23.71
C ASP A 304 24.89 1.13 24.56
N LEU A 305 25.89 1.72 23.90
CA LEU A 305 26.94 2.50 24.55
C LEU A 305 26.43 3.88 24.99
N LEU A 306 25.17 4.23 24.73
CA LEU A 306 24.52 5.47 25.13
C LEU A 306 23.56 5.29 26.32
N GLY A 307 23.43 4.08 26.84
CA GLY A 307 22.59 3.77 27.98
C GLY A 307 23.35 3.91 29.29
N ASP A 308 22.92 4.85 30.12
CA ASP A 308 23.23 5.08 31.53
C ASP A 308 24.70 5.26 31.90
N ASP A 309 25.09 6.51 31.96
CA ASP A 309 26.17 6.95 32.88
C ASP A 309 25.70 6.66 34.32
N PRO A 310 26.22 5.62 35.02
CA PRO A 310 25.84 5.36 36.40
C PRO A 310 26.54 6.31 37.40
N ASP A 311 27.28 7.31 36.92
CA ASP A 311 28.14 8.20 37.70
C ASP A 311 27.54 9.60 37.93
N GLY A 312 26.21 9.71 37.94
CA GLY A 312 25.51 10.97 38.28
C GLY A 312 25.18 11.22 39.77
N GLU A 313 25.52 10.30 40.68
CA GLU A 313 25.41 10.56 42.11
C GLU A 313 26.75 10.96 42.73
N ALA A 314 27.15 12.21 42.50
CA ALA A 314 28.20 12.86 43.26
C ALA A 314 27.81 12.93 44.73
N ALA A 315 28.64 12.34 45.54
CA ALA A 315 28.63 12.40 46.99
C ALA A 315 28.49 13.84 47.46
N GLU A 316 27.35 14.19 48.07
CA GLU A 316 27.25 15.33 48.98
C GLU A 316 27.99 14.94 50.25
N ASP A 317 29.22 15.46 50.38
CA ASP A 317 30.02 15.50 51.59
C ASP A 317 29.30 16.39 52.65
N ASP A 318 28.51 15.73 53.51
CA ASP A 318 27.94 16.39 54.70
C ASP A 318 29.01 16.45 55.81
N GLY A 319 29.80 17.51 55.72
CA GLY A 319 30.72 17.90 56.77
C GLY A 319 30.01 18.22 58.08
N ARG A 320 29.70 17.22 58.92
CA ARG A 320 29.33 17.38 60.31
C ARG A 320 30.55 17.16 61.21
N ARG A 321 31.05 18.34 61.68
CA ARG A 321 31.92 18.54 62.84
C ARG A 321 31.44 17.71 64.04
N ALA A 322 32.34 16.92 64.58
CA ALA A 322 32.20 16.31 65.88
C ALA A 322 32.33 17.40 67.03
N PRO A 323 31.56 17.31 68.09
CA PRO A 323 31.76 18.16 69.29
C PRO A 323 32.84 17.56 70.21
N GLU A 324 33.74 18.41 70.60
CA GLU A 324 34.76 18.18 71.63
C GLU A 324 34.17 17.66 72.96
N ALA A 325 34.73 16.57 73.41
CA ALA A 325 34.45 16.07 74.74
C ALA A 325 35.35 16.82 75.80
N THR A 326 34.74 17.60 76.59
CA THR A 326 35.34 18.22 77.76
C THR A 326 35.51 17.17 78.88
N VAL A 327 36.74 16.92 79.22
CA VAL A 327 37.12 16.21 80.47
C VAL A 327 37.04 17.14 81.61
N GLU A 328 36.23 16.84 82.63
CA GLU A 328 36.40 17.29 83.94
C GLU A 328 36.29 16.14 84.96
N GLY A 329 37.34 16.03 85.72
CA GLY A 329 37.57 15.04 86.67
C GLY A 329 37.01 15.39 88.08
N ARG A 330 37.33 14.51 88.98
CA ARG A 330 37.13 14.50 90.50
C ARG A 330 35.94 13.64 90.93
N SER A 331 36.04 12.77 91.82
CA SER A 331 36.87 12.39 92.91
C SER A 331 36.62 10.95 93.30
#